data_8aa6bc4bd8e17e91237164d8c267a22f
#
_entry.id   8aa6bc4bd8e17e91237164d8c267a22f
#
_cell.length_a   1.000
_cell.length_b   1.000
_cell.length_c   1.000
_cell.angle_alpha   90.00
_cell.angle_beta   90.00
_cell.angle_gamma   90.00
#
_symmetry.space_group_name_H-M   'P 1'
#
loop_
_entity.id
_entity.type
_entity.pdbx_description
1 polymer ?
#
loop_
_entity_poly.entity_id
_entity_poly.type
_entity_poly.pdbx_seq_one_letter_code
_entity_poly.pdbx_strand_id
1 'polypeptide(L)'
;MLVSFSTYRESVDAQGTVGTLYKDVPGSSQWAPYIRIAVQQGWMNGYTDGSFRPDNTVTLEEACAAVLKMLSYKTTDLTGSFPQAQLNKAQQIGLRDQLTCTQGQAMTYEQSTLLLYNALRANTASGSAYGSSLGFTVSNGQVDTSSVLLKSRKGPFVAAEGTQLPFTPVSVYRNDKA
;
A
#
# COMPACT_ATOMS: atom_id res chain seq x y z
N MET A 1 -2.37 3.28 4.50
CA MET A 1 -2.61 2.42 3.32
C MET A 1 -1.35 1.68 2.86
N LEU A 2 -0.24 2.30 2.43
CA LEU A 2 0.98 1.58 1.96
C LEU A 2 1.42 0.44 2.88
N VAL A 3 1.63 0.73 4.16
CA VAL A 3 2.07 -0.26 5.15
C VAL A 3 1.06 -1.38 5.32
N SER A 4 -0.25 -1.08 5.28
CA SER A 4 -1.31 -2.09 5.37
C SER A 4 -1.33 -3.04 4.17
N PHE A 5 -0.78 -2.62 3.03
CA PHE A 5 -0.61 -3.41 1.81
C PHE A 5 0.81 -3.97 1.65
N SER A 6 1.55 -4.09 2.73
CA SER A 6 2.92 -4.60 2.70
C SER A 6 3.13 -5.74 3.68
N THR A 7 4.28 -6.40 3.57
CA THR A 7 4.73 -7.43 4.51
C THR A 7 4.97 -6.88 5.93
N TYR A 8 5.09 -5.56 6.08
CA TYR A 8 5.28 -4.88 7.36
C TYR A 8 3.97 -4.60 8.12
N ARG A 9 2.81 -4.98 7.58
CA ARG A 9 1.53 -4.74 8.22
C ARG A 9 1.46 -5.30 9.65
N GLU A 10 1.99 -6.49 9.85
CA GLU A 10 1.99 -7.15 11.16
C GLU A 10 2.99 -6.52 12.15
N SER A 11 3.92 -5.72 11.65
CA SER A 11 4.89 -5.00 12.48
C SER A 11 4.35 -3.70 13.08
N VAL A 12 3.16 -3.26 12.67
CA VAL A 12 2.55 -2.01 13.14
C VAL A 12 2.30 -2.06 14.66
N ASP A 13 1.69 -3.14 15.13
CA ASP A 13 1.35 -3.31 16.55
C ASP A 13 2.59 -3.47 17.42
N ALA A 14 3.68 -4.00 16.86
CA ALA A 14 4.95 -4.15 17.55
C ALA A 14 5.73 -2.85 17.73
N GLN A 15 5.34 -1.76 17.04
CA GLN A 15 6.07 -0.47 17.12
C GLN A 15 5.93 0.22 18.49
N GLY A 16 4.88 -0.09 19.23
CA GLY A 16 4.62 0.53 20.53
C GLY A 16 4.43 2.05 20.45
N THR A 17 4.31 2.67 21.62
CA THR A 17 4.35 4.14 21.74
C THR A 17 5.80 4.58 21.67
N VAL A 18 6.21 5.18 20.58
CA VAL A 18 7.61 5.60 20.37
C VAL A 18 7.63 7.10 20.10
N GLY A 19 8.74 7.74 20.46
CA GLY A 19 8.95 9.16 20.21
C GLY A 19 8.67 9.55 18.75
N THR A 20 8.22 10.77 18.57
CA THR A 20 7.84 11.36 17.28
C THR A 20 9.05 11.48 16.36
N LEU A 21 8.91 11.00 15.14
CA LEU A 21 9.90 11.24 14.06
C LEU A 21 9.76 12.66 13.49
N TYR A 22 8.59 13.28 13.60
CA TYR A 22 8.25 14.56 13.00
C TYR A 22 7.49 15.44 14.01
N LYS A 23 7.74 16.74 13.98
CA LYS A 23 7.17 17.70 14.94
C LYS A 23 5.64 17.75 14.95
N ASP A 24 5.00 17.35 13.85
CA ASP A 24 3.55 17.36 13.64
C ASP A 24 2.90 15.96 13.70
N VAL A 25 3.68 14.93 14.09
CA VAL A 25 3.18 13.58 14.31
C VAL A 25 3.42 13.17 15.76
N PRO A 26 2.48 13.40 16.67
CA PRO A 26 2.61 12.96 18.07
C PRO A 26 2.81 11.44 18.17
N GLY A 27 3.65 10.99 19.10
CA GLY A 27 3.89 9.55 19.31
C GLY A 27 2.63 8.77 19.70
N SER A 28 1.60 9.47 20.23
CA SER A 28 0.28 8.90 20.53
C SER A 28 -0.66 8.83 19.31
N SER A 29 -0.27 9.38 18.17
CA SER A 29 -1.08 9.29 16.94
C SER A 29 -1.18 7.85 16.50
N GLN A 30 -2.39 7.40 16.17
CA GLN A 30 -2.62 6.09 15.57
C GLN A 30 -1.88 5.88 14.23
N TRP A 31 -1.47 6.97 13.58
CA TRP A 31 -0.73 6.94 12.31
C TRP A 31 0.79 6.87 12.50
N ALA A 32 1.28 7.19 13.71
CA ALA A 32 2.72 7.24 13.98
C ALA A 32 3.47 5.94 13.63
N PRO A 33 2.97 4.73 13.98
CA PRO A 33 3.61 3.47 13.58
C PRO A 33 3.69 3.30 12.07
N TYR A 34 2.62 3.63 11.36
CA TYR A 34 2.58 3.52 9.89
C TYR A 34 3.54 4.49 9.21
N ILE A 35 3.58 5.74 9.68
CA ILE A 35 4.50 6.76 9.15
C ILE A 35 5.94 6.32 9.38
N ARG A 36 6.26 5.83 10.58
CA ARG A 36 7.58 5.34 10.90
C ARG A 36 8.02 4.23 9.96
N ILE A 37 7.20 3.21 9.78
CA ILE A 37 7.52 2.09 8.88
C ILE A 37 7.71 2.60 7.46
N ALA A 38 6.81 3.43 6.94
CA ALA A 38 6.91 3.97 5.59
C ALA A 38 8.20 4.77 5.36
N VAL A 39 8.64 5.53 6.38
CA VAL A 39 9.89 6.29 6.33
C VAL A 39 11.11 5.40 6.47
N GLN A 40 11.11 4.45 7.41
CA GLN A 40 12.20 3.49 7.59
C GLN A 40 12.43 2.64 6.34
N GLN A 41 11.37 2.30 5.61
CA GLN A 41 11.46 1.58 4.34
C GLN A 41 11.81 2.49 3.16
N GLY A 42 11.94 3.79 3.37
CA GLY A 42 12.26 4.76 2.33
C GLY A 42 11.14 5.02 1.32
N TRP A 43 9.92 4.52 1.60
CA TRP A 43 8.78 4.73 0.69
C TRP A 43 8.27 6.16 0.71
N MET A 44 8.33 6.80 1.87
CA MET A 44 7.95 8.19 2.08
C MET A 44 9.04 8.92 2.84
N ASN A 45 9.07 10.23 2.70
CA ASN A 45 9.96 11.10 3.45
C ASN A 45 9.15 12.26 4.03
N GLY A 46 9.63 12.81 5.16
CA GLY A 46 9.13 14.09 5.64
C GLY A 46 9.76 15.27 4.90
N TYR A 47 9.36 16.43 5.30
CA TYR A 47 9.85 17.70 4.76
C TYR A 47 11.12 18.18 5.48
N THR A 48 11.88 19.03 4.82
CA THR A 48 13.13 19.56 5.35
C THR A 48 12.96 20.43 6.59
N ASP A 49 11.74 20.90 6.85
CA ASP A 49 11.39 21.69 8.05
C ASP A 49 11.10 20.80 9.28
N GLY A 50 11.27 19.47 9.16
CA GLY A 50 11.01 18.50 10.21
C GLY A 50 9.53 18.12 10.40
N SER A 51 8.67 18.47 9.46
CA SER A 51 7.26 18.04 9.42
C SER A 51 7.05 16.83 8.50
N PHE A 52 5.94 16.11 8.69
CA PHE A 52 5.46 15.05 7.79
C PHE A 52 4.20 15.46 7.05
N ARG A 53 3.38 16.30 7.66
CA ARG A 53 2.10 16.82 7.16
C ARG A 53 1.11 15.70 6.85
N PRO A 54 0.72 14.90 7.86
CA PRO A 54 -0.10 13.71 7.68
C PRO A 54 -1.50 14.00 7.13
N ASP A 55 -2.00 15.22 7.31
CA ASP A 55 -3.33 15.65 6.86
C ASP A 55 -3.33 16.24 5.44
N ASN A 56 -2.16 16.37 4.82
CA ASN A 56 -2.09 16.85 3.45
C ASN A 56 -2.61 15.77 2.47
N THR A 57 -3.23 16.25 1.40
CA THR A 57 -3.60 15.38 0.28
C THR A 57 -2.34 14.86 -0.41
N VAL A 58 -2.44 13.67 -1.00
CA VAL A 58 -1.38 13.02 -1.78
C VAL A 58 -1.75 13.11 -3.26
N THR A 59 -0.84 13.58 -4.09
CA THR A 59 -1.05 13.65 -5.54
C THR A 59 -0.75 12.29 -6.20
N LEU A 60 -1.21 12.12 -7.46
CA LEU A 60 -0.98 10.89 -8.22
C LEU A 60 0.52 10.56 -8.33
N GLU A 61 1.36 11.55 -8.64
CA GLU A 61 2.80 11.34 -8.81
C GLU A 61 3.49 10.98 -7.49
N GLU A 62 3.07 11.55 -6.38
CA GLU A 62 3.59 11.22 -5.04
C GLU A 62 3.20 9.80 -4.65
N ALA A 63 1.94 9.42 -4.88
CA ALA A 63 1.46 8.07 -4.63
C ALA A 63 2.18 7.04 -5.51
N CYS A 64 2.33 7.31 -6.81
CA CYS A 64 3.09 6.45 -7.72
C CYS A 64 4.55 6.31 -7.28
N ALA A 65 5.20 7.41 -6.87
CA ALA A 65 6.57 7.36 -6.38
C ALA A 65 6.72 6.49 -5.13
N ALA A 66 5.80 6.61 -4.19
CA ALA A 66 5.81 5.80 -2.97
C ALA A 66 5.57 4.29 -3.27
N VAL A 67 4.62 3.98 -4.15
CA VAL A 67 4.33 2.59 -4.55
C VAL A 67 5.50 2.00 -5.34
N LEU A 68 6.13 2.74 -6.25
CA LEU A 68 7.31 2.25 -6.98
C LEU A 68 8.45 1.88 -6.04
N LYS A 69 8.71 2.70 -5.01
CA LYS A 69 9.70 2.37 -3.97
C LYS A 69 9.31 1.12 -3.18
N MET A 70 8.01 0.95 -2.84
CA MET A 70 7.50 -0.25 -2.20
C MET A 70 7.72 -1.50 -3.08
N LEU A 71 7.61 -1.36 -4.39
CA LEU A 71 7.93 -2.39 -5.38
C LEU A 71 9.44 -2.55 -5.65
N SER A 72 10.27 -1.89 -4.86
CA SER A 72 11.74 -1.93 -4.92
C SER A 72 12.37 -1.29 -6.17
N TYR A 73 11.64 -0.47 -6.91
CA TYR A 73 12.22 0.32 -8.00
C TYR A 73 13.09 1.45 -7.43
N LYS A 74 14.30 1.57 -7.96
CA LYS A 74 15.27 2.62 -7.64
C LYS A 74 15.18 3.75 -8.68
N THR A 75 15.76 4.89 -8.37
CA THR A 75 15.84 6.02 -9.32
C THR A 75 16.55 5.62 -10.62
N THR A 76 17.52 4.69 -10.53
CA THR A 76 18.25 4.16 -11.70
C THR A 76 17.40 3.31 -12.64
N ASP A 77 16.25 2.81 -12.16
CA ASP A 77 15.30 2.00 -12.96
C ASP A 77 14.28 2.88 -13.70
N LEU A 78 14.39 4.19 -13.51
CA LEU A 78 13.47 5.18 -14.07
C LEU A 78 14.20 6.02 -15.11
N THR A 79 13.48 6.35 -16.21
CA THR A 79 14.04 7.20 -17.27
C THR A 79 13.39 8.58 -17.22
N GLY A 80 14.21 9.61 -17.07
CA GLY A 80 13.78 11.01 -16.99
C GLY A 80 13.78 11.54 -15.56
N SER A 81 13.12 12.68 -15.36
CA SER A 81 13.01 13.37 -14.07
C SER A 81 11.62 13.20 -13.45
N PHE A 82 11.53 13.45 -12.14
CA PHE A 82 10.25 13.55 -11.44
C PHE A 82 9.44 14.75 -11.98
N PRO A 83 8.13 14.61 -12.14
CA PRO A 83 7.30 13.43 -11.84
C PRO A 83 7.15 12.47 -13.02
N GLN A 84 7.58 12.85 -14.21
CA GLN A 84 7.27 12.11 -15.44
C GLN A 84 7.88 10.71 -15.45
N ALA A 85 9.08 10.55 -14.90
CA ALA A 85 9.74 9.24 -14.81
C ALA A 85 8.91 8.24 -14.00
N GLN A 86 8.37 8.66 -12.86
CA GLN A 86 7.52 7.84 -12.01
C GLN A 86 6.17 7.52 -12.67
N LEU A 87 5.56 8.52 -13.30
CA LEU A 87 4.28 8.33 -13.98
C LEU A 87 4.39 7.38 -15.18
N ASN A 88 5.47 7.49 -15.96
CA ASN A 88 5.74 6.60 -17.09
C ASN A 88 5.99 5.16 -16.60
N LYS A 89 6.81 5.00 -15.56
CA LYS A 89 7.08 3.67 -15.00
C LYS A 89 5.82 3.05 -14.41
N ALA A 90 5.05 3.83 -13.66
CA ALA A 90 3.77 3.38 -13.11
C ALA A 90 2.79 2.93 -14.19
N GLN A 91 2.74 3.64 -15.34
CA GLN A 91 1.93 3.24 -16.49
C GLN A 91 2.46 1.94 -17.10
N GLN A 92 3.77 1.85 -17.31
CA GLN A 92 4.42 0.70 -17.93
C GLN A 92 4.13 -0.62 -17.19
N ILE A 93 4.08 -0.59 -15.87
CA ILE A 93 3.85 -1.78 -15.03
C ILE A 93 2.40 -1.95 -14.59
N GLY A 94 1.47 -1.20 -15.17
CA GLY A 94 0.03 -1.32 -14.92
C GLY A 94 -0.48 -0.72 -13.61
N LEU A 95 0.34 0.04 -12.86
CA LEU A 95 -0.12 0.68 -11.62
C LEU A 95 -1.25 1.67 -11.86
N ARG A 96 -1.27 2.31 -13.03
CA ARG A 96 -2.25 3.34 -13.38
C ARG A 96 -3.47 2.81 -14.12
N ASP A 97 -3.60 1.49 -14.26
CA ASP A 97 -4.75 0.89 -14.95
C ASP A 97 -6.05 1.32 -14.30
N GLN A 98 -6.98 1.84 -15.12
CA GLN A 98 -8.29 2.35 -14.72
C GLN A 98 -8.27 3.57 -13.77
N LEU A 99 -7.12 4.14 -13.45
CA LEU A 99 -7.06 5.41 -12.73
C LEU A 99 -7.44 6.56 -13.66
N THR A 100 -8.35 7.41 -13.18
CA THR A 100 -8.82 8.58 -13.93
C THR A 100 -8.15 9.88 -13.51
N CYS A 101 -7.43 9.89 -12.37
CA CYS A 101 -6.71 11.06 -11.91
C CYS A 101 -5.49 11.36 -12.79
N THR A 102 -5.18 12.63 -12.94
CA THR A 102 -4.06 13.14 -13.73
C THR A 102 -2.99 13.76 -12.83
N GLN A 103 -1.81 14.02 -13.39
CA GLN A 103 -0.71 14.68 -12.67
C GLN A 103 -1.18 15.95 -11.95
N GLY A 104 -0.72 16.14 -10.73
CA GLY A 104 -1.06 17.27 -9.87
C GLY A 104 -2.39 17.14 -9.14
N GLN A 105 -3.22 16.17 -9.49
CA GLN A 105 -4.48 15.96 -8.80
C GLN A 105 -4.29 15.16 -7.51
N ALA A 106 -4.98 15.60 -6.46
CA ALA A 106 -5.10 14.85 -5.22
C ALA A 106 -5.90 13.56 -5.46
N MET A 107 -5.38 12.44 -4.98
CA MET A 107 -6.05 11.15 -5.10
C MET A 107 -7.18 11.01 -4.08
N THR A 108 -8.29 10.45 -4.52
CA THR A 108 -9.36 10.00 -3.61
C THR A 108 -8.96 8.69 -2.93
N TYR A 109 -9.71 8.33 -1.90
CA TYR A 109 -9.54 7.03 -1.21
C TYR A 109 -9.70 5.85 -2.20
N GLU A 110 -10.71 5.93 -3.07
CA GLU A 110 -10.98 4.90 -4.09
C GLU A 110 -9.82 4.76 -5.07
N GLN A 111 -9.32 5.88 -5.59
CA GLN A 111 -8.17 5.88 -6.50
C GLN A 111 -6.91 5.33 -5.83
N SER A 112 -6.68 5.69 -4.57
CA SER A 112 -5.55 5.17 -3.81
C SER A 112 -5.68 3.66 -3.56
N THR A 113 -6.89 3.18 -3.31
CA THR A 113 -7.18 1.75 -3.16
C THR A 113 -6.95 1.00 -4.48
N LEU A 114 -7.42 1.57 -5.59
CA LEU A 114 -7.21 0.99 -6.92
C LEU A 114 -5.72 0.93 -7.29
N LEU A 115 -4.97 1.99 -7.02
CA LEU A 115 -3.51 2.00 -7.21
C LEU A 115 -2.82 0.86 -6.45
N LEU A 116 -3.21 0.64 -5.19
CA LEU A 116 -2.64 -0.43 -4.36
C LEU A 116 -3.11 -1.82 -4.83
N TYR A 117 -4.35 -1.95 -5.28
CA TYR A 117 -4.82 -3.19 -5.89
C TYR A 117 -4.03 -3.51 -7.16
N ASN A 118 -3.80 -2.51 -8.02
CA ASN A 118 -2.96 -2.67 -9.20
C ASN A 118 -1.52 -3.08 -8.82
N ALA A 119 -1.00 -2.57 -7.71
CA ALA A 119 0.32 -2.96 -7.22
C ALA A 119 0.42 -4.47 -6.90
N LEU A 120 -0.65 -5.13 -6.45
CA LEU A 120 -0.64 -6.58 -6.22
C LEU A 120 -0.33 -7.37 -7.50
N ARG A 121 -0.78 -6.87 -8.65
CA ARG A 121 -0.58 -7.50 -9.96
C ARG A 121 0.74 -7.09 -10.61
N ALA A 122 1.26 -5.94 -10.23
CA ALA A 122 2.47 -5.39 -10.82
C ALA A 122 3.70 -6.18 -10.41
N ASN A 123 4.66 -6.27 -11.32
CA ASN A 123 5.95 -6.84 -11.01
C ASN A 123 6.78 -5.86 -10.18
N THR A 124 7.49 -6.39 -9.21
CA THR A 124 8.57 -5.71 -8.50
C THR A 124 9.78 -5.50 -9.42
N ALA A 125 10.75 -4.75 -8.99
CA ALA A 125 12.01 -4.58 -9.72
C ALA A 125 12.75 -5.94 -9.97
N SER A 126 12.50 -6.95 -9.12
CA SER A 126 13.05 -8.30 -9.30
C SER A 126 12.28 -9.16 -10.30
N GLY A 127 11.17 -8.69 -10.85
CA GLY A 127 10.37 -9.38 -11.87
C GLY A 127 9.25 -10.26 -11.33
N SER A 128 9.09 -10.40 -10.01
CA SER A 128 7.99 -11.18 -9.42
C SER A 128 6.79 -10.30 -9.11
N ALA A 129 5.58 -10.81 -9.29
CA ALA A 129 4.36 -10.09 -8.91
C ALA A 129 4.36 -9.77 -7.41
N TYR A 130 4.10 -8.51 -7.05
CA TYR A 130 4.15 -8.06 -5.66
C TYR A 130 3.17 -8.81 -4.76
N GLY A 131 1.96 -9.10 -5.24
CA GLY A 131 0.96 -9.86 -4.49
C GLY A 131 1.47 -11.22 -4.03
N SER A 132 2.38 -11.84 -4.78
CA SER A 132 2.98 -13.13 -4.39
C SER A 132 3.82 -13.02 -3.11
N SER A 133 4.48 -11.89 -2.88
CA SER A 133 5.22 -11.63 -1.62
C SER A 133 4.29 -11.48 -0.41
N LEU A 134 3.03 -11.16 -0.64
CA LEU A 134 1.98 -11.06 0.37
C LEU A 134 1.18 -12.37 0.53
N GLY A 135 1.55 -13.41 -0.21
CA GLY A 135 0.91 -14.71 -0.18
C GLY A 135 -0.30 -14.86 -1.11
N PHE A 136 -0.55 -13.91 -2.02
CA PHE A 136 -1.59 -14.05 -3.02
C PHE A 136 -1.10 -14.90 -4.20
N THR A 137 -2.00 -15.67 -4.80
CA THR A 137 -1.74 -16.27 -6.11
C THR A 137 -2.00 -15.21 -7.18
N VAL A 138 -0.97 -14.91 -7.97
CA VAL A 138 -1.09 -13.97 -9.09
C VAL A 138 -0.76 -14.73 -10.38
N SER A 139 -1.73 -14.83 -11.27
CA SER A 139 -1.58 -15.49 -12.57
C SER A 139 -2.32 -14.74 -13.66
N ASN A 140 -1.71 -14.61 -14.82
CA ASN A 140 -2.29 -13.90 -15.98
C ASN A 140 -2.80 -12.48 -15.65
N GLY A 141 -2.07 -11.77 -14.79
CA GLY A 141 -2.46 -10.42 -14.34
C GLY A 141 -3.69 -10.35 -13.44
N GLN A 142 -4.13 -11.48 -12.91
CA GLN A 142 -5.24 -11.59 -11.96
C GLN A 142 -4.73 -12.02 -10.58
N VAL A 143 -5.34 -11.46 -9.54
CA VAL A 143 -5.06 -11.81 -8.15
C VAL A 143 -6.19 -12.71 -7.64
N ASP A 144 -5.84 -13.93 -7.25
CA ASP A 144 -6.76 -14.77 -6.49
C ASP A 144 -6.67 -14.38 -5.01
N THR A 145 -7.66 -13.67 -4.54
CA THR A 145 -7.75 -13.23 -3.14
C THR A 145 -8.44 -14.25 -2.23
N SER A 146 -9.22 -15.15 -2.80
CA SER A 146 -10.13 -16.02 -2.03
C SER A 146 -9.39 -17.00 -1.13
N SER A 147 -8.42 -17.71 -1.66
CA SER A 147 -7.73 -18.76 -0.93
C SER A 147 -6.78 -18.23 0.15
N VAL A 148 -6.12 -17.12 -0.12
CA VAL A 148 -5.10 -16.56 0.77
C VAL A 148 -5.72 -15.88 1.98
N LEU A 149 -6.74 -15.06 1.74
CA LEU A 149 -7.36 -14.29 2.82
C LEU A 149 -8.02 -15.20 3.86
N LEU A 150 -8.60 -16.32 3.44
CA LEU A 150 -9.25 -17.25 4.35
C LEU A 150 -8.30 -18.26 5.00
N LYS A 151 -7.21 -18.64 4.30
CA LYS A 151 -6.33 -19.72 4.78
C LYS A 151 -5.09 -19.25 5.51
N SER A 152 -4.51 -18.12 5.11
CA SER A 152 -3.21 -17.70 5.62
C SER A 152 -3.24 -16.48 6.53
N ARG A 153 -4.34 -15.76 6.61
CA ARG A 153 -4.45 -14.60 7.47
C ARG A 153 -5.04 -14.93 8.81
N LYS A 154 -4.28 -14.66 9.85
CA LYS A 154 -4.75 -14.67 11.24
C LYS A 154 -5.51 -13.36 11.49
N GLY A 155 -6.57 -13.43 12.23
CA GLY A 155 -7.32 -12.26 12.65
C GLY A 155 -8.82 -12.37 12.40
N PRO A 156 -9.55 -11.28 12.46
CA PRO A 156 -11.01 -11.29 12.36
C PRO A 156 -11.56 -11.78 11.02
N PHE A 157 -10.70 -11.95 10.02
CA PHE A 157 -11.10 -12.46 8.70
C PHE A 157 -11.11 -13.99 8.65
N VAL A 158 -10.38 -14.66 9.53
CA VAL A 158 -10.36 -16.10 9.62
C VAL A 158 -11.38 -16.50 10.67
N ALA A 159 -12.56 -16.84 10.21
CA ALA A 159 -13.65 -17.26 11.06
C ALA A 159 -13.95 -18.74 10.85
N ALA A 160 -14.32 -19.43 11.91
CA ALA A 160 -14.90 -20.74 11.80
C ALA A 160 -16.24 -20.66 11.05
N GLU A 161 -16.62 -21.73 10.40
CA GLU A 161 -17.91 -21.79 9.73
C GLU A 161 -19.04 -21.41 10.70
N GLY A 162 -19.94 -20.55 10.24
CA GLY A 162 -21.04 -20.06 11.07
C GLY A 162 -20.69 -18.88 11.98
N THR A 163 -19.42 -18.48 12.08
CA THR A 163 -19.03 -17.33 12.89
C THR A 163 -19.48 -16.03 12.24
N GLN A 164 -20.16 -15.19 13.02
CA GLN A 164 -20.50 -13.84 12.59
C GLN A 164 -19.26 -12.96 12.67
N LEU A 165 -18.83 -12.41 11.55
CA LEU A 165 -17.73 -11.45 11.54
C LEU A 165 -18.19 -10.09 12.09
N PRO A 166 -17.30 -9.35 12.77
CA PRO A 166 -17.64 -8.06 13.39
C PRO A 166 -17.87 -6.92 12.38
N PHE A 167 -17.76 -7.19 11.10
CA PHE A 167 -17.99 -6.25 10.02
C PHE A 167 -18.66 -6.98 8.86
N THR A 168 -19.21 -6.24 7.91
CA THR A 168 -19.72 -6.81 6.67
C THR A 168 -18.60 -6.80 5.62
N PRO A 169 -17.84 -7.88 5.49
CA PRO A 169 -16.77 -7.94 4.53
C PRO A 169 -17.32 -8.10 3.12
N VAL A 170 -16.50 -7.80 2.15
CA VAL A 170 -16.75 -8.33 0.82
C VAL A 170 -16.70 -9.85 0.87
N SER A 171 -17.37 -10.52 -0.03
CA SER A 171 -17.58 -11.98 -0.01
C SER A 171 -16.32 -12.83 0.16
N VAL A 172 -15.17 -12.32 -0.23
CA VAL A 172 -13.87 -12.98 -0.08
C VAL A 172 -13.41 -13.17 1.37
N TYR A 173 -13.95 -12.41 2.30
CA TYR A 173 -13.55 -12.48 3.71
C TYR A 173 -14.55 -13.23 4.59
N ARG A 174 -15.68 -13.49 4.06
CA ARG A 174 -16.77 -14.09 4.78
C ARG A 174 -17.04 -15.45 4.17
N ASN A 175 -17.22 -16.43 5.01
CA ASN A 175 -17.73 -17.70 4.52
C ASN A 175 -19.09 -17.48 3.84
N ASP A 176 -19.71 -18.48 3.39
CA ASP A 176 -20.98 -18.46 2.65
C ASP A 176 -22.13 -17.72 3.34
N LYS A 177 -21.86 -17.14 4.51
CA LYS A 177 -22.80 -16.31 5.25
C LYS A 177 -22.52 -14.82 5.07
N ALA A 178 -21.81 -14.49 4.01
CA ALA A 178 -21.57 -13.14 3.58
C ALA A 178 -22.87 -12.39 3.30
#